data_bdee2fa25be855a5cf344925aade3c44
#
_entry.id   bdee2fa25be855a5cf344925aade3c44
#
_cell.length_a   1.000
_cell.length_b   1.000
_cell.length_c   1.000
_cell.angle_alpha   90.00
_cell.angle_beta   90.00
_cell.angle_gamma   90.00
#
_symmetry.space_group_name_H-M   'P 1'
#
loop_
_entity.id
_entity.type
_entity.pdbx_description
1 polymer ?
#
loop_
_entity_poly.entity_id
_entity_poly.type
_entity_poly.pdbx_seq_one_letter_code
_entity_poly.pdbx_strand_id
1 'polypeptide(L)'
;MSNLKQAIKQNYLKCVKDPTYFINQYCIIQHPQRGKIKFKLYPFQKDVLKEYQEHDYNVVLKSRQLGISTLSAAYSLWLMLFHNDKNVLCIATTKDTAKNLVTKVRIMYDNLPAWLKTAIIENNKLSLRFKNGSQIK
;
A
#
# COMPACT_ATOMS: atom_id res chain seq x y z
N MET A 1 28.23 -9.42 5.71
CA MET A 1 27.44 -9.62 4.46
C MET A 1 26.36 -10.70 4.61
N SER A 2 26.66 -11.87 5.15
CA SER A 2 25.63 -12.89 5.41
C SER A 2 24.53 -12.44 6.36
N ASN A 3 24.88 -11.69 7.41
CA ASN A 3 23.91 -11.18 8.40
C ASN A 3 22.92 -10.17 7.80
N LEU A 4 23.39 -9.32 6.89
CA LEU A 4 22.51 -8.33 6.22
C LEU A 4 21.49 -9.01 5.30
N LYS A 5 21.94 -10.01 4.53
CA LYS A 5 21.03 -10.78 3.65
C LYS A 5 19.98 -11.55 4.46
N GLN A 6 20.35 -12.12 5.58
CA GLN A 6 19.44 -12.80 6.48
C GLN A 6 18.42 -11.83 7.09
N ALA A 7 18.87 -10.67 7.54
CA ALA A 7 17.99 -9.63 8.09
C ALA A 7 16.97 -9.15 7.05
N ILE A 8 17.41 -8.91 5.82
CA ILE A 8 16.52 -8.54 4.71
C ILE A 8 15.49 -9.64 4.45
N LYS A 9 15.92 -10.89 4.39
CA LYS A 9 15.04 -12.04 4.16
C LYS A 9 13.98 -12.16 5.27
N GLN A 10 14.38 -12.02 6.53
CA GLN A 10 13.46 -12.05 7.66
C GLN A 10 12.44 -10.92 7.62
N ASN A 11 12.89 -9.70 7.33
CA ASN A 11 12.02 -8.54 7.21
C ASN A 11 11.05 -8.69 6.03
N TYR A 12 11.51 -9.23 4.91
CA TYR A 12 10.65 -9.52 3.77
C TYR A 12 9.54 -10.52 4.14
N LEU A 13 9.89 -11.59 4.83
CA LEU A 13 8.91 -12.60 5.26
C LEU A 13 7.89 -12.03 6.25
N LYS A 14 8.31 -11.13 7.15
CA LYS A 14 7.38 -10.42 8.05
C LYS A 14 6.41 -9.54 7.27
N CYS A 15 6.90 -8.84 6.24
CA CYS A 15 6.05 -8.03 5.38
C CYS A 15 5.02 -8.88 4.61
N VAL A 16 5.42 -10.02 4.08
CA VAL A 16 4.51 -10.94 3.36
C VAL A 16 3.36 -11.41 4.25
N LYS A 17 3.64 -11.70 5.52
CA LYS A 17 2.67 -12.25 6.46
C LYS A 17 1.75 -11.20 7.08
N ASP A 18 2.23 -9.97 7.23
CA ASP A 18 1.53 -8.96 8.02
C ASP A 18 1.56 -7.60 7.32
N PRO A 19 0.43 -7.16 6.72
CA PRO A 19 0.34 -5.83 6.10
C PRO A 19 0.53 -4.70 7.12
N THR A 20 0.14 -4.88 8.37
CA THR A 20 0.36 -3.89 9.43
C THR A 20 1.85 -3.61 9.64
N TYR A 21 2.66 -4.66 9.71
CA TYR A 21 4.11 -4.53 9.81
C TYR A 21 4.70 -3.80 8.59
N PHE A 22 4.30 -4.21 7.40
CA PHE A 22 4.74 -3.59 6.16
C PHE A 22 4.43 -2.09 6.13
N ILE A 23 3.20 -1.72 6.45
CA ILE A 23 2.75 -0.32 6.41
C ILE A 23 3.48 0.52 7.45
N ASN A 24 3.55 0.06 8.70
CA ASN A 24 4.22 0.80 9.78
C ASN A 24 5.72 1.01 9.53
N GLN A 25 6.40 0.04 8.94
CA GLN A 25 7.85 0.08 8.78
C GLN A 25 8.30 0.73 7.48
N TYR A 26 7.56 0.54 6.39
CA TYR A 26 8.08 0.87 5.06
C TYR A 26 7.21 1.84 4.26
N CYS A 27 5.93 1.99 4.57
CA CYS A 27 5.09 2.94 3.83
C CYS A 27 5.38 4.38 4.24
N ILE A 28 5.59 5.22 3.23
CA ILE A 28 5.82 6.66 3.39
C ILE A 28 4.67 7.39 2.72
N ILE A 29 4.11 8.38 3.41
CA ILE A 29 3.01 9.21 2.93
C ILE A 29 3.43 10.67 2.81
N GLN A 30 2.73 11.40 1.97
CA GLN A 30 2.88 12.84 1.83
C GLN A 30 1.98 13.55 2.84
N HIS A 31 2.60 14.20 3.82
CA HIS A 31 1.88 15.02 4.80
C HIS A 31 1.87 16.48 4.36
N PRO A 32 0.74 17.20 4.44
CA PRO A 32 0.64 18.58 3.95
C PRO A 32 1.65 19.55 4.55
N GLN A 33 2.00 19.37 5.83
CA GLN A 33 2.91 20.27 6.55
C GLN A 33 4.31 19.70 6.77
N ARG A 34 4.41 18.37 6.89
CA ARG A 34 5.66 17.68 7.28
C ARG A 34 6.41 17.06 6.11
N GLY A 35 5.84 17.13 4.90
CA GLY A 35 6.41 16.44 3.74
C GLY A 35 6.25 14.93 3.79
N LYS A 36 7.29 14.20 3.42
CA LYS A 36 7.28 12.73 3.41
C LYS A 36 7.56 12.18 4.81
N ILE A 37 6.61 11.44 5.36
CA ILE A 37 6.71 10.83 6.69
C ILE A 37 6.29 9.36 6.66
N LYS A 38 6.74 8.58 7.63
CA LYS A 38 6.28 7.20 7.80
C LYS A 38 4.80 7.17 8.17
N PHE A 39 4.07 6.22 7.57
CA PHE A 39 2.67 6.00 7.87
C PHE A 39 2.53 5.13 9.11
N LYS A 40 2.49 5.76 10.28
CA LYS A 40 2.23 5.07 11.55
C LYS A 40 0.73 4.91 11.73
N LEU A 41 0.28 3.66 11.85
CA LEU A 41 -1.13 3.35 11.96
C LEU A 41 -1.67 3.63 13.36
N TYR A 42 -2.84 4.28 13.41
CA TYR A 42 -3.64 4.36 14.62
C TYR A 42 -4.32 3.01 14.93
N PRO A 43 -4.72 2.75 16.20
CA PRO A 43 -5.38 1.49 16.56
C PRO A 43 -6.62 1.18 15.70
N PHE A 44 -7.47 2.15 15.40
CA PHE A 44 -8.65 1.94 14.55
C PHE A 44 -8.29 1.56 13.11
N GLN A 45 -7.18 2.07 12.58
CA GLN A 45 -6.70 1.71 11.25
C GLN A 45 -6.19 0.26 11.20
N LYS A 46 -5.56 -0.20 12.27
CA LYS A 46 -5.15 -1.60 12.42
C LYS A 46 -6.37 -2.53 12.45
N ASP A 47 -7.43 -2.12 13.13
CA ASP A 47 -8.69 -2.87 13.16
C ASP A 47 -9.31 -2.97 11.76
N VAL A 48 -9.31 -1.88 10.98
CA VAL A 48 -9.79 -1.89 9.59
C VAL A 48 -8.95 -2.83 8.72
N LEU A 49 -7.63 -2.83 8.87
CA LEU A 49 -6.76 -3.76 8.13
C LEU A 49 -7.07 -5.23 8.46
N LYS A 50 -7.35 -5.52 9.72
CA LYS A 50 -7.75 -6.85 10.14
C LYS A 50 -9.05 -7.27 9.47
N GLU A 51 -10.04 -6.38 9.44
CA GLU A 51 -11.31 -6.63 8.75
C GLU A 51 -11.11 -6.88 7.24
N TYR A 52 -10.23 -6.12 6.59
CA TYR A 52 -9.90 -6.33 5.17
C TYR A 52 -9.29 -7.73 4.91
N GLN A 53 -8.53 -8.27 5.84
CA GLN A 53 -7.93 -9.59 5.72
C GLN A 53 -8.91 -10.72 6.03
N GLU A 54 -9.81 -10.51 6.97
CA GLU A 54 -10.73 -11.55 7.45
C GLU A 54 -12.03 -11.65 6.65
N HIS A 55 -12.43 -10.58 5.95
CA HIS A 55 -13.70 -10.49 5.23
C HIS A 55 -13.52 -10.02 3.80
N ASP A 56 -14.21 -10.67 2.87
CA ASP A 56 -14.19 -10.34 1.45
C ASP A 56 -14.93 -9.02 1.15
N TYR A 57 -15.94 -8.69 1.94
CA TYR A 57 -16.75 -7.50 1.77
C TYR A 57 -16.69 -6.64 3.03
N ASN A 58 -16.35 -5.36 2.87
CA ASN A 58 -16.23 -4.43 3.97
C ASN A 58 -16.95 -3.12 3.65
N VAL A 59 -17.70 -2.61 4.62
CA VAL A 59 -18.31 -1.28 4.58
C VAL A 59 -17.74 -0.46 5.72
N VAL A 60 -17.10 0.67 5.40
CA VAL A 60 -16.50 1.54 6.40
C VAL A 60 -17.27 2.85 6.47
N LEU A 61 -18.01 3.04 7.55
CA LEU A 61 -18.67 4.31 7.86
C LEU A 61 -17.70 5.17 8.67
N LYS A 62 -17.35 6.33 8.12
CA LYS A 62 -16.34 7.20 8.72
C LYS A 62 -16.61 8.67 8.46
N SER A 63 -16.06 9.55 9.30
CA SER A 63 -15.93 10.97 9.00
C SER A 63 -14.75 11.21 8.05
N ARG A 64 -14.61 12.45 7.57
CA ARG A 64 -13.49 12.84 6.70
C ARG A 64 -12.15 12.83 7.44
N GLN A 65 -11.05 12.70 6.70
CA GLN A 65 -9.67 12.86 7.20
C GLN A 65 -9.23 11.84 8.25
N LEU A 66 -9.80 10.64 8.24
CA LEU A 66 -9.35 9.54 9.10
C LEU A 66 -8.25 8.66 8.48
N GLY A 67 -7.77 9.01 7.30
CA GLY A 67 -6.70 8.28 6.63
C GLY A 67 -7.10 6.92 6.06
N ILE A 68 -8.39 6.63 5.91
CA ILE A 68 -8.87 5.35 5.38
C ILE A 68 -8.52 5.17 3.89
N SER A 69 -8.61 6.24 3.10
CA SER A 69 -8.19 6.19 1.69
C SER A 69 -6.70 5.89 1.56
N THR A 70 -5.87 6.50 2.41
CA THR A 70 -4.43 6.25 2.48
C THR A 70 -4.14 4.83 2.94
N LEU A 71 -4.88 4.34 3.93
CA LEU A 71 -4.79 2.95 4.40
C LEU A 71 -5.14 1.95 3.30
N SER A 72 -6.22 2.22 2.56
CA SER A 72 -6.64 1.37 1.43
C SER A 72 -5.61 1.36 0.30
N ALA A 73 -4.98 2.50 0.03
CA ALA A 73 -3.87 2.59 -0.92
C ALA A 73 -2.67 1.74 -0.46
N ALA A 74 -2.30 1.82 0.80
CA ALA A 74 -1.21 1.03 1.37
C ALA A 74 -1.52 -0.48 1.35
N TYR A 75 -2.73 -0.87 1.67
CA TYR A 75 -3.17 -2.26 1.59
C TYR A 75 -3.17 -2.78 0.14
N SER A 76 -3.62 -1.96 -0.81
CA SER A 76 -3.56 -2.28 -2.23
C SER A 76 -2.12 -2.52 -2.70
N LEU A 77 -1.20 -1.67 -2.28
CA LEU A 77 0.22 -1.84 -2.58
C LEU A 77 0.76 -3.15 -2.00
N TRP A 78 0.42 -3.47 -0.75
CA TRP A 78 0.81 -4.73 -0.11
C TRP A 78 0.29 -5.94 -0.90
N LEU A 79 -0.98 -5.93 -1.31
CA LEU A 79 -1.54 -7.00 -2.14
C LEU A 79 -0.79 -7.17 -3.45
N MET A 80 -0.46 -6.07 -4.12
CA MET A 80 0.21 -6.08 -5.42
C MET A 80 1.66 -6.53 -5.32
N LEU A 81 2.37 -6.16 -4.25
CA LEU A 81 3.78 -6.48 -4.06
C LEU A 81 4.02 -7.95 -3.71
N PHE A 82 3.18 -8.52 -2.85
CA PHE A 82 3.42 -9.83 -2.25
C PHE A 82 2.52 -10.94 -2.81
N HIS A 83 1.66 -10.61 -3.76
CA HIS A 83 0.79 -11.55 -4.43
C HIS A 83 0.86 -11.35 -5.94
N ASN A 84 0.74 -12.44 -6.69
CA ASN A 84 0.73 -12.40 -8.15
C ASN A 84 -0.69 -12.19 -8.68
N ASP A 85 -0.78 -11.53 -9.82
CA ASP A 85 -2.03 -11.39 -10.60
C ASP A 85 -3.20 -10.79 -9.82
N LYS A 86 -2.92 -9.85 -8.91
CA LYS A 86 -3.97 -9.13 -8.18
C LYS A 86 -4.41 -7.90 -8.95
N ASN A 87 -5.71 -7.78 -9.13
CA ASN A 87 -6.33 -6.63 -9.79
C ASN A 87 -7.05 -5.78 -8.75
N VAL A 88 -6.63 -4.54 -8.61
CA VAL A 88 -7.28 -3.56 -7.73
C VAL A 88 -7.98 -2.53 -8.61
N LEU A 89 -9.27 -2.34 -8.39
CA LEU A 89 -10.06 -1.32 -9.07
C LEU A 89 -10.50 -0.25 -8.07
N CYS A 90 -10.14 1.00 -8.37
CA CYS A 90 -10.55 2.15 -7.59
C CYS A 90 -11.70 2.88 -8.27
N ILE A 91 -12.84 2.92 -7.62
CA ILE A 91 -14.01 3.64 -8.10
C ILE A 91 -14.27 4.82 -7.16
N ALA A 92 -14.40 6.00 -7.72
CA ALA A 92 -14.65 7.22 -6.98
C ALA A 92 -15.70 8.08 -7.69
N THR A 93 -16.22 9.08 -7.00
CA THR A 93 -17.22 10.00 -7.57
C THR A 93 -16.67 10.82 -8.73
N THR A 94 -15.37 11.10 -8.74
CA THR A 94 -14.71 11.81 -9.83
C THR A 94 -13.45 11.08 -10.26
N LYS A 95 -13.05 11.31 -11.52
CA LYS A 95 -11.82 10.78 -12.08
C LYS A 95 -10.59 11.26 -11.30
N ASP A 96 -10.60 12.51 -10.85
CA ASP A 96 -9.48 13.09 -10.10
C ASP A 96 -9.31 12.43 -8.72
N THR A 97 -10.40 12.10 -8.05
CA THR A 97 -10.34 11.36 -6.79
C THR A 97 -9.74 9.97 -6.98
N ALA A 98 -10.11 9.27 -8.04
CA ALA A 98 -9.54 7.96 -8.36
C ALA A 98 -8.04 8.07 -8.71
N LYS A 99 -7.64 9.08 -9.49
CA LYS A 99 -6.22 9.37 -9.78
C LYS A 99 -5.42 9.62 -8.51
N ASN A 100 -5.99 10.36 -7.56
CA ASN A 100 -5.32 10.66 -6.30
C ASN A 100 -5.00 9.38 -5.51
N LEU A 101 -5.88 8.39 -5.56
CA LEU A 101 -5.62 7.12 -4.89
C LEU A 101 -4.45 6.37 -5.56
N VAL A 102 -4.44 6.29 -6.88
CA VAL A 102 -3.32 5.68 -7.63
C VAL A 102 -2.01 6.44 -7.36
N THR A 103 -2.06 7.77 -7.27
CA THR A 103 -0.90 8.60 -6.92
C THR A 103 -0.37 8.27 -5.52
N LYS A 104 -1.25 8.05 -4.54
CA LYS A 104 -0.84 7.63 -3.19
C LYS A 104 -0.09 6.29 -3.23
N VAL A 105 -0.59 5.32 -3.98
CA VAL A 105 0.08 4.03 -4.16
C VAL A 105 1.46 4.23 -4.78
N ARG A 106 1.57 5.06 -5.80
CA ARG A 106 2.84 5.35 -6.49
C ARG A 106 3.86 6.01 -5.56
N ILE A 107 3.45 7.00 -4.77
CA ILE A 107 4.33 7.65 -3.80
C ILE A 107 4.86 6.64 -2.78
N MET A 108 4.01 5.77 -2.27
CA MET A 108 4.44 4.72 -1.34
C MET A 108 5.43 3.76 -2.00
N TYR A 109 5.16 3.34 -3.23
CA TYR A 109 6.06 2.48 -3.99
C TYR A 109 7.42 3.12 -4.23
N ASP A 110 7.46 4.37 -4.67
CA ASP A 110 8.70 5.09 -5.00
C ASP A 110 9.62 5.25 -3.79
N ASN A 111 9.07 5.28 -2.58
CA ASN A 111 9.82 5.44 -1.34
C ASN A 111 10.14 4.11 -0.63
N LEU A 112 9.83 2.97 -1.23
CA LEU A 112 10.17 1.67 -0.69
C LEU A 112 11.68 1.37 -0.85
N PRO A 113 12.28 0.56 0.05
CA PRO A 113 13.61 0.01 -0.19
C PRO A 113 13.65 -0.82 -1.48
N ALA A 114 14.78 -0.81 -2.16
CA ALA A 114 14.93 -1.52 -3.45
C ALA A 114 14.58 -3.02 -3.34
N TRP A 115 14.90 -3.65 -2.21
CA TRP A 115 14.64 -5.08 -2.00
C TRP A 115 13.15 -5.43 -1.82
N LEU A 116 12.28 -4.44 -1.60
CA LEU A 116 10.83 -4.62 -1.57
C LEU A 116 10.15 -4.33 -2.90
N LYS A 117 10.82 -3.66 -3.83
CA LYS A 117 10.21 -3.24 -5.09
C LYS A 117 10.08 -4.38 -6.08
N THR A 118 8.90 -4.53 -6.66
CA THR A 118 8.66 -5.33 -7.85
C THR A 118 8.75 -4.43 -9.08
N ALA A 119 9.33 -4.92 -10.17
CA ALA A 119 9.47 -4.13 -11.39
C ALA A 119 8.12 -3.66 -11.95
N ILE A 120 8.07 -2.41 -12.38
CA ILE A 120 6.90 -1.80 -13.01
C ILE A 120 6.98 -2.00 -14.52
N ILE A 121 5.88 -2.39 -15.16
CA ILE A 121 5.77 -2.48 -16.62
C ILE A 121 4.84 -1.40 -17.20
N GLU A 122 3.94 -0.85 -16.39
CA GLU A 122 3.08 0.27 -16.80
C GLU A 122 2.95 1.26 -15.65
N ASN A 123 3.23 2.52 -15.92
CA ASN A 123 3.16 3.59 -14.94
C ASN A 123 2.61 4.86 -15.61
N ASN A 124 1.32 5.10 -15.46
CA ASN A 124 0.66 6.30 -15.94
C ASN A 124 -0.25 6.90 -14.88
N LYS A 125 -0.92 8.01 -15.21
CA LYS A 125 -1.75 8.75 -14.23
C LYS A 125 -2.93 7.96 -13.67
N LEU A 126 -3.40 6.95 -14.40
CA LEU A 126 -4.61 6.18 -14.08
C LEU A 126 -4.32 4.75 -13.67
N SER A 127 -3.12 4.25 -13.95
CA SER A 127 -2.82 2.85 -13.69
C SER A 127 -1.36 2.62 -13.35
N LEU A 128 -1.13 1.59 -12.56
CA LEU A 128 0.18 1.09 -12.19
C LEU A 128 0.13 -0.43 -12.30
N ARG A 129 1.04 -1.02 -13.09
CA ARG A 129 1.10 -2.45 -13.31
C ARG A 129 2.50 -2.98 -13.03
N PHE A 130 2.58 -4.07 -12.28
CA PHE A 130 3.82 -4.73 -11.92
C PHE A 130 4.12 -5.92 -12.81
N LYS A 131 5.38 -6.29 -12.89
CA LYS A 131 5.84 -7.46 -13.66
C LYS A 131 5.23 -8.77 -13.16
N ASN A 132 4.82 -8.86 -11.90
CA ASN A 132 4.15 -10.03 -11.33
C ASN A 132 2.69 -10.19 -11.76
N GLY A 133 2.18 -9.33 -12.66
CA GLY A 133 0.81 -9.35 -13.15
C GLY A 133 -0.18 -8.54 -12.32
N SER A 134 0.21 -8.04 -11.16
CA SER A 134 -0.66 -7.22 -10.31
C SER A 134 -0.80 -5.79 -10.85
N GLN A 135 -1.99 -5.24 -10.75
CA GLN A 135 -2.27 -3.89 -11.23
C GLN A 135 -3.31 -3.16 -10.38
N ILE A 136 -3.25 -1.83 -10.40
CA ILE A 136 -4.28 -0.94 -9.87
C ILE A 136 -4.70 0.06 -10.94
N LYS A 137 -6.00 0.29 -11.02
CA LYS A 137 -6.61 1.28 -11.94
C LYS A 137 -7.60 2.16 -11.20
#